data_dfb9293e59494f2697f50f5fe0245e87
#
_entry.id   dfb9293e59494f2697f50f5fe0245e87
#
_cell.length_a   1.000
_cell.length_b   1.000
_cell.length_c   1.000
_cell.angle_alpha   90.00
_cell.angle_beta   90.00
_cell.angle_gamma   90.00
#
_symmetry.space_group_name_H-M   'P 1'
#
loop_
_entity.id
_entity.type
_entity.pdbx_description
1 polymer ?
#
loop_
_entity_poly.entity_id
_entity_poly.type
_entity_poly.pdbx_seq_one_letter_code
_entity_poly.pdbx_strand_id
1 'polypeptide(L)'
;MRNKLHRYGVVLLLGTLLVACSKVPDGILSEKKMQAVQVDMQLAEAMINLDSKEFSDNARKEALYQSIFRKYDITQAEYDSSLVWYGRHLDIYMKVYDRVLADLNERQKALGDVQASAAPVSKQDSVDIWPRRTSLRLEPDALFNGVTFDIKPETNYSSGSSFVLGMNVWGINEGMAYKPEIRISADQGDTIVTVNDKVLRDGYHETVLKTVPTKQVKRVYGYIFMNNADSSYYKVYLDSLNLMKYNYG
;
A
#
# COMPACT_ATOMS: atom_id res chain seq x y z
N MET A 1 -6.14 2.45 68.12
CA MET A 1 -7.07 2.66 67.00
C MET A 1 -6.61 3.70 65.97
N ARG A 2 -5.85 4.73 66.36
CA ARG A 2 -5.42 5.85 65.48
C ARG A 2 -4.46 5.45 64.35
N ASN A 3 -3.61 4.43 64.56
CA ASN A 3 -2.63 3.99 63.53
C ASN A 3 -3.24 3.11 62.41
N LYS A 4 -4.41 2.49 62.61
CA LYS A 4 -5.10 1.70 61.56
C LYS A 4 -5.82 2.63 60.57
N LEU A 5 -6.37 3.74 61.06
CA LEU A 5 -7.08 4.72 60.19
C LEU A 5 -6.11 5.41 59.21
N HIS A 6 -4.85 5.71 59.67
CA HIS A 6 -3.84 6.30 58.79
C HIS A 6 -3.37 5.34 57.68
N ARG A 7 -3.27 4.02 57.99
CA ARG A 7 -2.90 3.01 56.98
C ARG A 7 -3.98 2.82 55.91
N TYR A 8 -5.21 2.88 56.26
CA TYR A 8 -6.34 2.78 55.27
C TYR A 8 -6.47 4.08 54.46
N GLY A 9 -6.23 5.25 55.05
CA GLY A 9 -6.19 6.52 54.32
C GLY A 9 -5.09 6.59 53.26
N VAL A 10 -3.90 6.08 53.59
CA VAL A 10 -2.75 6.04 52.63
C VAL A 10 -3.01 5.02 51.53
N VAL A 11 -3.60 3.87 51.83
CA VAL A 11 -3.95 2.86 50.77
C VAL A 11 -5.04 3.37 49.87
N LEU A 12 -6.02 4.12 50.40
CA LEU A 12 -7.10 4.71 49.59
C LEU A 12 -6.54 5.85 48.69
N LEU A 13 -5.59 6.64 49.19
CA LEU A 13 -4.97 7.73 48.44
C LEU A 13 -4.05 7.21 47.33
N LEU A 14 -3.35 6.05 47.53
CA LEU A 14 -2.54 5.42 46.50
C LEU A 14 -3.37 4.75 45.42
N GLY A 15 -4.61 4.33 45.73
CA GLY A 15 -5.50 3.71 44.75
C GLY A 15 -6.08 4.69 43.70
N THR A 16 -6.09 5.99 43.98
CA THR A 16 -6.65 7.00 43.09
C THR A 16 -5.66 7.57 42.07
N LEU A 17 -4.37 7.24 42.18
CA LEU A 17 -3.32 7.75 41.28
C LEU A 17 -3.11 6.91 40.01
N LEU A 18 -3.90 5.86 39.79
CA LEU A 18 -3.82 5.01 38.59
C LEU A 18 -4.88 5.36 37.53
N VAL A 19 -5.47 6.53 37.56
CA VAL A 19 -6.18 7.04 36.38
C VAL A 19 -5.09 7.43 35.38
N ALA A 20 -4.66 6.45 34.60
CA ALA A 20 -3.79 6.68 33.46
C ALA A 20 -4.50 7.70 32.57
N CYS A 21 -3.98 8.92 32.56
CA CYS A 21 -4.42 9.99 31.68
C CYS A 21 -4.23 9.46 30.24
N SER A 22 -5.29 8.93 29.63
CA SER A 22 -5.23 8.58 28.21
C SER A 22 -4.96 9.87 27.47
N LYS A 23 -3.91 9.91 26.65
CA LYS A 23 -3.58 11.07 25.82
C LYS A 23 -4.64 11.31 24.74
N VAL A 24 -5.61 10.43 24.66
CA VAL A 24 -6.65 10.39 23.63
C VAL A 24 -7.98 10.83 24.25
N PRO A 25 -8.70 11.81 23.67
CA PRO A 25 -9.99 12.29 24.16
C PRO A 25 -11.09 11.23 24.15
N ASP A 26 -12.14 11.45 24.94
CA ASP A 26 -13.36 10.65 24.88
C ASP A 26 -13.97 10.71 23.47
N GLY A 27 -14.52 9.59 23.00
CA GLY A 27 -15.08 9.45 21.67
C GLY A 27 -14.06 9.19 20.56
N ILE A 28 -12.76 9.18 20.88
CA ILE A 28 -11.68 8.79 19.98
C ILE A 28 -11.13 7.43 20.42
N LEU A 29 -10.87 6.54 19.48
CA LEU A 29 -10.32 5.21 19.76
C LEU A 29 -8.97 5.32 20.47
N SER A 30 -8.80 4.60 21.57
CA SER A 30 -7.51 4.51 22.26
C SER A 30 -6.43 3.98 21.32
N GLU A 31 -5.15 4.31 21.55
CA GLU A 31 -4.04 3.86 20.71
C GLU A 31 -4.04 2.34 20.48
N LYS A 32 -4.34 1.55 21.52
CA LYS A 32 -4.42 0.09 21.43
C LYS A 32 -5.60 -0.37 20.56
N LYS A 33 -6.76 0.26 20.72
CA LYS A 33 -7.96 -0.08 19.92
C LYS A 33 -7.77 0.36 18.47
N MET A 34 -7.20 1.56 18.25
CA MET A 34 -6.87 2.07 16.91
C MET A 34 -5.87 1.14 16.18
N GLN A 35 -4.80 0.67 16.87
CA GLN A 35 -3.88 -0.33 16.32
C GLN A 35 -4.61 -1.58 15.86
N ALA A 36 -5.44 -2.18 16.72
CA ALA A 36 -6.12 -3.44 16.41
C ALA A 36 -7.10 -3.29 15.23
N VAL A 37 -7.86 -2.20 15.19
CA VAL A 37 -8.75 -1.88 14.07
C VAL A 37 -7.96 -1.68 12.79
N GLN A 38 -6.86 -0.92 12.83
CA GLN A 38 -6.02 -0.66 11.65
C GLN A 38 -5.41 -1.95 11.08
N VAL A 39 -4.97 -2.88 11.93
CA VAL A 39 -4.47 -4.20 11.47
C VAL A 39 -5.53 -4.94 10.67
N ASP A 40 -6.76 -5.02 11.19
CA ASP A 40 -7.83 -5.72 10.48
C ASP A 40 -8.31 -4.96 9.23
N MET A 41 -8.29 -3.63 9.25
CA MET A 41 -8.59 -2.82 8.06
C MET A 41 -7.56 -3.06 6.94
N GLN A 42 -6.26 -3.12 7.27
CA GLN A 42 -5.21 -3.43 6.28
C GLN A 42 -5.38 -4.85 5.71
N LEU A 43 -5.77 -5.82 6.54
CA LEU A 43 -6.06 -7.18 6.06
C LEU A 43 -7.30 -7.21 5.16
N ALA A 44 -8.35 -6.47 5.50
CA ALA A 44 -9.54 -6.37 4.66
C ALA A 44 -9.24 -5.72 3.30
N GLU A 45 -8.47 -4.65 3.28
CA GLU A 45 -8.00 -4.02 2.04
C GLU A 45 -7.19 -5.01 1.18
N ALA A 46 -6.30 -5.78 1.81
CA ALA A 46 -5.55 -6.81 1.10
C ALA A 46 -6.47 -7.89 0.51
N MET A 47 -7.50 -8.33 1.25
CA MET A 47 -8.49 -9.31 0.75
C MET A 47 -9.28 -8.75 -0.44
N ILE A 48 -9.74 -7.50 -0.35
CA ILE A 48 -10.45 -6.82 -1.44
C ILE A 48 -9.59 -6.74 -2.71
N ASN A 49 -8.29 -6.46 -2.54
CA ASN A 49 -7.34 -6.36 -3.64
C ASN A 49 -7.00 -7.72 -4.27
N LEU A 50 -6.93 -8.77 -3.44
CA LEU A 50 -6.62 -10.14 -3.91
C LEU A 50 -7.77 -10.77 -4.68
N ASP A 51 -9.01 -10.51 -4.29
CA ASP A 51 -10.20 -11.06 -4.94
C ASP A 51 -11.15 -9.98 -5.42
N SER A 52 -10.71 -9.27 -6.45
CA SER A 52 -11.48 -8.21 -7.07
C SER A 52 -12.82 -8.66 -7.68
N LYS A 53 -12.98 -9.96 -7.96
CA LYS A 53 -14.26 -10.52 -8.47
C LYS A 53 -15.27 -10.64 -7.34
N GLU A 54 -14.85 -11.22 -6.20
CA GLU A 54 -15.71 -11.35 -5.01
C GLU A 54 -16.11 -9.97 -4.49
N PHE A 55 -15.20 -9.02 -4.49
CA PHE A 55 -15.40 -7.66 -4.01
C PHE A 55 -15.68 -6.63 -5.12
N SER A 56 -16.21 -7.06 -6.27
CA SER A 56 -16.66 -6.15 -7.34
C SER A 56 -17.86 -5.30 -6.93
N ASP A 57 -18.66 -5.77 -5.98
CA ASP A 57 -19.83 -5.09 -5.42
C ASP A 57 -19.42 -4.26 -4.18
N ASN A 58 -19.80 -2.98 -4.19
CA ASN A 58 -19.58 -2.08 -3.06
C ASN A 58 -20.28 -2.55 -1.77
N ALA A 59 -21.43 -3.22 -1.89
CA ALA A 59 -22.13 -3.76 -0.73
C ALA A 59 -21.32 -4.83 0.00
N ARG A 60 -20.54 -5.64 -0.70
CA ARG A 60 -19.66 -6.64 -0.09
C ARG A 60 -18.46 -6.02 0.61
N LYS A 61 -17.86 -4.98 0.02
CA LYS A 61 -16.80 -4.20 0.66
C LYS A 61 -17.31 -3.56 1.95
N GLU A 62 -18.46 -2.92 1.87
CA GLU A 62 -19.10 -2.29 3.03
C GLU A 62 -19.40 -3.33 4.13
N ALA A 63 -19.94 -4.49 3.76
CA ALA A 63 -20.21 -5.57 4.72
C ALA A 63 -18.95 -6.05 5.43
N LEU A 64 -17.81 -6.11 4.74
CA LEU A 64 -16.50 -6.45 5.30
C LEU A 64 -16.05 -5.40 6.31
N TYR A 65 -16.09 -4.11 5.97
CA TYR A 65 -15.74 -3.03 6.90
C TYR A 65 -16.67 -3.00 8.12
N GLN A 66 -17.97 -3.14 7.92
CA GLN A 66 -18.94 -3.21 8.99
C GLN A 66 -18.72 -4.43 9.91
N SER A 67 -18.19 -5.52 9.39
CA SER A 67 -17.82 -6.68 10.22
C SER A 67 -16.67 -6.35 11.17
N ILE A 68 -15.71 -5.55 10.73
CA ILE A 68 -14.59 -5.07 11.56
C ILE A 68 -15.13 -4.13 12.65
N PHE A 69 -15.97 -3.16 12.29
CA PHE A 69 -16.56 -2.25 13.28
C PHE A 69 -17.33 -3.00 14.35
N ARG A 70 -18.15 -3.99 13.98
CA ARG A 70 -18.84 -4.86 14.94
C ARG A 70 -17.89 -5.65 15.84
N LYS A 71 -16.80 -6.20 15.27
CA LYS A 71 -15.79 -6.96 16.02
C LYS A 71 -15.19 -6.14 17.18
N TYR A 72 -14.99 -4.84 16.96
CA TYR A 72 -14.37 -3.96 17.93
C TYR A 72 -15.38 -3.13 18.73
N ASP A 73 -16.67 -3.38 18.54
CA ASP A 73 -17.75 -2.61 19.19
C ASP A 73 -17.52 -1.11 19.02
N ILE A 74 -17.45 -0.70 17.76
CA ILE A 74 -17.31 0.70 17.32
C ILE A 74 -18.25 1.00 16.16
N THR A 75 -18.55 2.26 15.99
CA THR A 75 -19.25 2.77 14.82
C THR A 75 -18.25 3.28 13.77
N GLN A 76 -18.70 3.37 12.53
CA GLN A 76 -17.93 4.02 11.48
C GLN A 76 -17.61 5.48 11.84
N ALA A 77 -18.56 6.22 12.43
CA ALA A 77 -18.37 7.61 12.82
C ALA A 77 -17.27 7.79 13.88
N GLU A 78 -17.15 6.86 14.84
CA GLU A 78 -16.05 6.85 15.81
C GLU A 78 -14.71 6.55 15.16
N TYR A 79 -14.68 5.63 14.20
CA TYR A 79 -13.47 5.33 13.43
C TYR A 79 -13.03 6.53 12.60
N ASP A 80 -13.94 7.15 11.84
CA ASP A 80 -13.66 8.31 11.00
C ASP A 80 -13.20 9.52 11.83
N SER A 81 -13.86 9.77 12.96
CA SER A 81 -13.46 10.81 13.91
C SER A 81 -12.07 10.56 14.48
N SER A 82 -11.76 9.28 14.76
CA SER A 82 -10.44 8.88 15.24
C SER A 82 -9.37 9.08 14.18
N LEU A 83 -9.62 8.73 12.94
CA LEU A 83 -8.69 8.98 11.83
C LEU A 83 -8.37 10.47 11.68
N VAL A 84 -9.39 11.34 11.77
CA VAL A 84 -9.20 12.79 11.71
C VAL A 84 -8.37 13.28 12.89
N TRP A 85 -8.65 12.78 14.10
CA TRP A 85 -7.89 13.18 15.28
C TRP A 85 -6.43 12.73 15.21
N TYR A 86 -6.19 11.46 14.88
CA TYR A 86 -4.85 10.90 14.72
C TYR A 86 -4.07 11.59 13.59
N GLY A 87 -4.74 11.96 12.51
CA GLY A 87 -4.15 12.74 11.42
C GLY A 87 -3.65 14.13 11.83
N ARG A 88 -4.22 14.70 12.90
CA ARG A 88 -3.75 15.95 13.51
C ARG A 88 -2.70 15.77 14.61
N HIS A 89 -2.48 14.52 15.06
CA HIS A 89 -1.53 14.13 16.11
C HIS A 89 -0.56 13.08 15.59
N LEU A 90 0.22 13.47 14.58
CA LEU A 90 1.09 12.56 13.82
C LEU A 90 2.15 11.86 14.69
N ASP A 91 2.63 12.51 15.75
CA ASP A 91 3.57 11.93 16.70
C ASP A 91 2.98 10.71 17.44
N ILE A 92 1.69 10.73 17.73
CA ILE A 92 0.96 9.61 18.32
C ILE A 92 0.60 8.59 17.23
N TYR A 93 0.13 9.06 16.07
CA TYR A 93 -0.29 8.19 14.97
C TYR A 93 0.86 7.34 14.43
N MET A 94 2.04 7.91 14.29
CA MET A 94 3.23 7.18 13.85
C MET A 94 3.56 6.01 14.79
N LYS A 95 3.44 6.20 16.11
CA LYS A 95 3.63 5.11 17.09
C LYS A 95 2.58 4.00 16.96
N VAL A 96 1.33 4.37 16.67
CA VAL A 96 0.28 3.40 16.37
C VAL A 96 0.61 2.64 15.09
N TYR A 97 1.00 3.34 14.05
CA TYR A 97 1.33 2.75 12.75
C TYR A 97 2.54 1.80 12.82
N ASP A 98 3.59 2.18 13.55
CA ASP A 98 4.75 1.30 13.79
C ASP A 98 4.33 -0.02 14.45
N ARG A 99 3.41 0.04 15.43
CA ARG A 99 2.85 -1.16 16.07
C ARG A 99 1.97 -1.98 15.13
N VAL A 100 1.21 -1.34 14.24
CA VAL A 100 0.45 -2.03 13.17
C VAL A 100 1.39 -2.80 12.26
N LEU A 101 2.46 -2.17 11.79
CA LEU A 101 3.48 -2.83 10.96
C LEU A 101 4.15 -4.00 11.67
N ALA A 102 4.48 -3.82 12.97
CA ALA A 102 5.08 -4.88 13.77
C ALA A 102 4.13 -6.09 13.90
N ASP A 103 2.85 -5.86 14.19
CA ASP A 103 1.82 -6.90 14.31
C ASP A 103 1.63 -7.66 12.97
N LEU A 104 1.52 -6.94 11.85
CA LEU A 104 1.40 -7.55 10.53
C LEU A 104 2.64 -8.39 10.16
N ASN A 105 3.84 -7.89 10.46
CA ASN A 105 5.08 -8.63 10.24
C ASN A 105 5.19 -9.88 11.13
N GLU A 106 4.74 -9.81 12.38
CA GLU A 106 4.70 -10.95 13.28
C GLU A 106 3.73 -12.03 12.78
N ARG A 107 2.51 -11.62 12.34
CA ARG A 107 1.55 -12.53 11.72
C ARG A 107 2.10 -13.17 10.46
N GLN A 108 2.78 -12.41 9.61
CA GLN A 108 3.44 -12.93 8.41
C GLN A 108 4.49 -13.98 8.78
N LYS A 109 5.34 -13.72 9.78
CA LYS A 109 6.33 -14.70 10.25
C LYS A 109 5.71 -15.95 10.87
N ALA A 110 4.59 -15.79 11.61
CA ALA A 110 3.87 -16.91 12.23
C ALA A 110 3.21 -17.83 11.19
N LEU A 111 2.88 -17.33 10.01
CA LEU A 111 2.40 -18.13 8.88
C LEU A 111 3.52 -18.99 8.25
N GLY A 112 4.76 -18.85 8.73
CA GLY A 112 5.96 -19.41 8.13
C GLY A 112 6.37 -18.62 6.90
N ASP A 113 7.58 -18.88 6.41
CA ASP A 113 7.91 -18.46 5.05
C ASP A 113 6.92 -19.18 4.13
N VAL A 114 5.83 -18.50 3.81
CA VAL A 114 5.19 -18.74 2.53
C VAL A 114 6.30 -18.38 1.55
N GLN A 115 7.10 -19.38 1.18
CA GLN A 115 7.94 -19.26 0.01
C GLN A 115 6.97 -18.75 -1.04
N ALA A 116 7.11 -17.49 -1.41
CA ALA A 116 6.56 -17.02 -2.67
C ALA A 116 6.94 -18.13 -3.62
N SER A 117 5.96 -18.92 -4.04
CA SER A 117 6.17 -20.18 -4.77
C SER A 117 7.26 -19.88 -5.76
N ALA A 118 8.39 -20.60 -5.66
CA ALA A 118 9.52 -20.37 -6.56
C ALA A 118 8.90 -20.23 -7.94
N ALA A 119 9.10 -19.08 -8.57
CA ALA A 119 8.33 -18.63 -9.73
C ALA A 119 8.09 -19.83 -10.64
N PRO A 120 6.83 -20.19 -10.96
CA PRO A 120 6.55 -21.43 -11.63
C PRO A 120 7.47 -21.56 -12.85
N VAL A 121 8.09 -22.72 -13.00
CA VAL A 121 9.15 -22.96 -14.00
C VAL A 121 8.55 -23.21 -15.39
N SER A 122 7.24 -23.05 -15.56
CA SER A 122 6.57 -23.29 -16.84
C SER A 122 6.77 -22.13 -17.83
N LYS A 123 6.93 -22.46 -19.09
CA LYS A 123 7.08 -21.50 -20.21
C LYS A 123 5.85 -20.59 -20.42
N GLN A 124 4.73 -20.93 -19.82
CA GLN A 124 3.45 -20.20 -19.95
C GLN A 124 3.11 -19.33 -18.72
N ASP A 125 4.00 -19.24 -17.74
CA ASP A 125 3.69 -18.59 -16.48
C ASP A 125 3.83 -17.07 -16.56
N SER A 126 2.82 -16.39 -16.02
CA SER A 126 2.86 -14.97 -15.73
C SER A 126 3.29 -14.77 -14.27
N VAL A 127 4.18 -13.84 -14.02
CA VAL A 127 4.64 -13.50 -12.68
C VAL A 127 4.75 -11.99 -12.53
N ASP A 128 4.28 -11.48 -11.38
CA ASP A 128 4.50 -10.09 -11.02
C ASP A 128 5.94 -9.92 -10.50
N ILE A 129 6.70 -9.08 -11.17
CA ILE A 129 8.09 -8.75 -10.84
C ILE A 129 8.23 -7.33 -10.29
N TRP A 130 7.14 -6.64 -9.92
CA TRP A 130 7.17 -5.27 -9.42
C TRP A 130 7.96 -5.17 -8.11
N PRO A 131 9.06 -4.37 -8.02
CA PRO A 131 9.96 -4.40 -6.88
C PRO A 131 9.66 -3.34 -5.83
N ARG A 132 8.58 -2.59 -5.97
CA ARG A 132 8.27 -1.41 -5.17
C ARG A 132 6.91 -1.53 -4.50
N ARG A 133 6.52 -0.49 -3.75
CA ARG A 133 5.16 -0.37 -3.23
C ARG A 133 4.15 -0.37 -4.36
N THR A 134 3.01 -0.99 -4.14
CA THR A 134 1.92 -1.09 -5.12
C THR A 134 1.07 0.17 -5.21
N SER A 135 1.33 1.16 -4.35
CA SER A 135 0.64 2.45 -4.36
C SER A 135 1.61 3.62 -4.33
N LEU A 136 1.26 4.69 -5.00
CA LEU A 136 2.05 5.92 -5.12
C LEU A 136 1.11 7.12 -5.20
N ARG A 137 1.49 8.21 -4.54
CA ARG A 137 0.84 9.52 -4.69
C ARG A 137 1.78 10.48 -5.39
N LEU A 138 1.30 11.11 -6.46
CA LEU A 138 1.97 12.17 -7.18
C LEU A 138 1.38 13.51 -6.74
N GLU A 139 2.24 14.43 -6.33
CA GLU A 139 1.84 15.75 -5.83
C GLU A 139 2.93 16.79 -6.12
N PRO A 140 2.57 18.09 -6.25
CA PRO A 140 3.51 19.14 -6.67
C PRO A 140 4.71 19.31 -5.74
N ASP A 141 4.52 19.09 -4.44
CA ASP A 141 5.53 19.35 -3.40
C ASP A 141 6.54 18.21 -3.22
N ALA A 142 6.39 17.11 -3.97
CA ALA A 142 7.30 15.98 -3.88
C ALA A 142 8.68 16.34 -4.47
N LEU A 143 9.77 16.03 -3.76
CA LEU A 143 11.14 16.20 -4.26
C LEU A 143 11.38 15.39 -5.55
N PHE A 144 10.83 14.19 -5.61
CA PHE A 144 10.76 13.36 -6.80
C PHE A 144 9.34 12.87 -6.98
N ASN A 145 8.68 13.37 -8.01
CA ASN A 145 7.27 13.14 -8.25
C ASN A 145 7.04 11.90 -9.12
N GLY A 146 7.42 10.74 -8.59
CA GLY A 146 7.34 9.49 -9.33
C GLY A 146 8.00 8.31 -8.64
N VAL A 147 8.23 7.25 -9.38
CA VAL A 147 8.94 6.05 -8.96
C VAL A 147 9.83 5.53 -10.09
N THR A 148 11.01 5.09 -9.73
CA THR A 148 11.93 4.37 -10.64
C THR A 148 12.01 2.91 -10.23
N PHE A 149 12.22 2.03 -11.20
CA PHE A 149 12.48 0.62 -10.95
C PHE A 149 13.62 0.13 -11.83
N ASP A 150 14.33 -0.87 -11.31
CA ASP A 150 15.47 -1.51 -11.98
C ASP A 150 15.55 -2.96 -11.52
N ILE A 151 15.26 -3.90 -12.41
CA ILE A 151 15.12 -5.32 -12.13
C ILE A 151 16.17 -6.08 -12.93
N LYS A 152 17.09 -6.69 -12.19
CA LYS A 152 18.09 -7.62 -12.74
C LYS A 152 17.79 -9.00 -12.18
N PRO A 153 17.23 -9.91 -12.98
CA PRO A 153 17.00 -11.28 -12.51
C PRO A 153 18.34 -12.01 -12.28
N GLU A 154 18.35 -12.95 -11.35
CA GLU A 154 19.52 -13.81 -11.13
C GLU A 154 19.85 -14.63 -12.38
N THR A 155 18.83 -15.12 -13.07
CA THR A 155 18.91 -15.73 -14.38
C THR A 155 18.15 -14.89 -15.38
N ASN A 156 18.71 -14.65 -16.56
CA ASN A 156 18.06 -13.86 -17.61
C ASN A 156 16.66 -14.37 -17.91
N TYR A 157 15.72 -13.46 -18.11
CA TYR A 157 14.38 -13.85 -18.55
C TYR A 157 14.45 -14.48 -19.95
N SER A 158 13.51 -15.39 -20.21
CA SER A 158 13.45 -16.12 -21.48
C SER A 158 13.34 -15.16 -22.67
N SER A 159 13.87 -15.58 -23.81
CA SER A 159 13.66 -14.90 -25.09
C SER A 159 12.16 -14.86 -25.40
N GLY A 160 11.70 -13.75 -25.95
CA GLY A 160 10.29 -13.52 -26.25
C GLY A 160 9.44 -13.12 -25.04
N SER A 161 10.02 -12.93 -23.85
CA SER A 161 9.29 -12.40 -22.71
C SER A 161 8.69 -11.04 -23.03
N SER A 162 7.47 -10.79 -22.57
CA SER A 162 6.85 -9.46 -22.58
C SER A 162 6.56 -8.99 -21.16
N PHE A 163 6.46 -7.68 -21.00
CA PHE A 163 6.25 -7.04 -19.70
C PHE A 163 5.05 -6.10 -19.79
N VAL A 164 4.13 -6.20 -18.85
CA VAL A 164 2.93 -5.38 -18.77
C VAL A 164 2.94 -4.65 -17.42
N LEU A 165 3.16 -3.34 -17.45
CA LEU A 165 2.99 -2.49 -16.28
C LEU A 165 1.53 -2.09 -16.19
N GLY A 166 0.86 -2.55 -15.14
CA GLY A 166 -0.53 -2.27 -14.86
C GLY A 166 -0.71 -1.41 -13.61
N MET A 167 -1.72 -0.57 -13.58
CA MET A 167 -2.08 0.25 -12.43
C MET A 167 -3.48 0.82 -12.53
N ASN A 168 -4.10 1.12 -11.38
CA ASN A 168 -5.27 1.99 -11.31
C ASN A 168 -4.84 3.43 -11.05
N VAL A 169 -5.46 4.38 -11.71
CA VAL A 169 -5.12 5.80 -11.63
C VAL A 169 -6.35 6.62 -11.27
N TRP A 170 -6.22 7.56 -10.34
CA TRP A 170 -7.26 8.52 -9.96
C TRP A 170 -6.68 9.91 -9.77
N GLY A 171 -7.49 10.90 -10.11
CA GLY A 171 -7.16 12.32 -9.95
C GLY A 171 -6.67 12.99 -11.22
N ILE A 172 -6.72 12.29 -12.37
CA ILE A 172 -6.46 12.91 -13.67
C ILE A 172 -7.69 13.72 -14.09
N ASN A 173 -7.50 14.98 -14.38
CA ASN A 173 -8.53 15.82 -14.99
C ASN A 173 -8.04 16.41 -16.34
N GLU A 174 -8.98 16.81 -17.18
CA GLU A 174 -8.66 17.30 -18.53
C GLU A 174 -7.82 18.58 -18.55
N GLY A 175 -8.00 19.42 -17.54
CA GLY A 175 -7.29 20.70 -17.43
C GLY A 175 -5.85 20.61 -16.89
N MET A 176 -5.36 19.44 -16.53
CA MET A 176 -3.99 19.29 -16.04
C MET A 176 -2.98 19.50 -17.15
N ALA A 177 -2.04 20.42 -16.93
CA ALA A 177 -0.93 20.70 -17.85
C ALA A 177 0.00 19.49 -18.00
N TYR A 178 0.26 18.80 -16.90
CA TYR A 178 1.11 17.61 -16.87
C TYR A 178 0.29 16.37 -16.47
N LYS A 179 0.67 15.23 -17.00
CA LYS A 179 0.07 13.93 -16.71
C LYS A 179 1.18 12.91 -16.46
N PRO A 180 0.92 11.82 -15.72
CA PRO A 180 1.93 10.81 -15.48
C PRO A 180 2.48 10.23 -16.79
N GLU A 181 3.79 10.19 -16.90
CA GLU A 181 4.54 9.62 -18.02
C GLU A 181 5.21 8.33 -17.56
N ILE A 182 5.17 7.34 -18.42
CA ILE A 182 5.71 6.00 -18.18
C ILE A 182 6.80 5.73 -19.19
N ARG A 183 7.89 5.18 -18.71
CA ARG A 183 8.92 4.58 -19.56
C ARG A 183 9.29 3.22 -19.03
N ILE A 184 9.27 2.22 -19.90
CA ILE A 184 9.75 0.87 -19.62
C ILE A 184 10.78 0.50 -20.67
N SER A 185 11.90 -0.04 -20.24
CA SER A 185 12.97 -0.50 -21.11
C SER A 185 13.41 -1.91 -20.74
N ALA A 186 13.67 -2.75 -21.73
CA ALA A 186 14.27 -4.06 -21.58
C ALA A 186 15.62 -4.11 -22.28
N ASP A 187 16.66 -4.40 -21.51
CA ASP A 187 18.01 -4.62 -22.02
C ASP A 187 18.19 -6.10 -22.36
N GLN A 188 18.47 -6.38 -23.62
CA GLN A 188 18.72 -7.71 -24.16
C GLN A 188 20.21 -7.91 -24.54
N GLY A 189 21.08 -7.04 -24.04
CA GLY A 189 22.52 -7.06 -24.23
C GLY A 189 22.99 -6.14 -25.36
N ASP A 190 22.77 -6.53 -26.58
CA ASP A 190 23.09 -5.72 -27.77
C ASP A 190 21.93 -4.84 -28.26
N THR A 191 20.79 -4.98 -27.63
CA THR A 191 19.55 -4.29 -28.03
C THR A 191 18.80 -3.84 -26.77
N ILE A 192 18.31 -2.60 -26.79
CA ILE A 192 17.39 -2.09 -25.77
C ILE A 192 16.06 -1.78 -26.46
N VAL A 193 14.98 -2.39 -25.97
CA VAL A 193 13.64 -2.06 -26.42
C VAL A 193 13.01 -1.15 -25.39
N THR A 194 12.40 -0.07 -25.81
CA THR A 194 11.77 0.94 -24.93
C THR A 194 10.37 1.28 -25.41
N VAL A 195 9.46 1.40 -24.46
CA VAL A 195 8.12 1.96 -24.64
C VAL A 195 7.98 3.19 -23.76
N ASN A 196 7.49 4.28 -24.34
CA ASN A 196 7.05 5.48 -23.62
C ASN A 196 5.55 5.57 -23.75
N ASP A 197 4.90 5.92 -22.66
CA ASP A 197 3.44 6.02 -22.57
C ASP A 197 3.03 7.16 -21.65
N LYS A 198 1.76 7.54 -21.66
CA LYS A 198 1.23 8.63 -20.88
C LYS A 198 -0.18 8.32 -20.41
N VAL A 199 -0.43 8.47 -19.10
CA VAL A 199 -1.77 8.28 -18.53
C VAL A 199 -2.63 9.50 -18.80
N LEU A 200 -3.68 9.35 -19.60
CA LEU A 200 -4.51 10.46 -20.04
C LEU A 200 -5.79 10.66 -19.23
N ARG A 201 -6.26 9.64 -18.51
CA ARG A 201 -7.54 9.64 -17.77
C ARG A 201 -7.49 8.69 -16.58
N ASP A 202 -8.43 8.84 -15.67
CA ASP A 202 -8.66 7.94 -14.55
C ASP A 202 -9.08 6.54 -15.03
N GLY A 203 -8.83 5.55 -14.15
CA GLY A 203 -9.18 4.15 -14.37
C GLY A 203 -7.95 3.25 -14.49
N TYR A 204 -8.19 2.02 -14.95
CA TYR A 204 -7.11 1.07 -15.20
C TYR A 204 -6.30 1.49 -16.42
N HIS A 205 -4.98 1.48 -16.25
CA HIS A 205 -4.02 1.78 -17.31
C HIS A 205 -2.98 0.68 -17.39
N GLU A 206 -2.60 0.28 -18.60
CA GLU A 206 -1.52 -0.66 -18.81
C GLU A 206 -0.61 -0.24 -19.97
N THR A 207 0.68 -0.47 -19.77
CA THR A 207 1.72 -0.23 -20.76
C THR A 207 2.42 -1.54 -21.07
N VAL A 208 2.43 -1.94 -22.34
CA VAL A 208 2.96 -3.24 -22.80
C VAL A 208 4.32 -3.07 -23.48
N LEU A 209 5.35 -3.72 -22.95
CA LEU A 209 6.66 -3.83 -23.57
C LEU A 209 6.85 -5.22 -24.15
N LYS A 210 6.92 -5.34 -25.47
CA LYS A 210 7.28 -6.57 -26.19
C LYS A 210 8.75 -6.55 -26.53
N THR A 211 9.48 -7.61 -26.18
CA THR A 211 10.90 -7.73 -26.43
C THR A 211 11.20 -8.42 -27.76
N VAL A 212 12.47 -8.40 -28.21
CA VAL A 212 12.89 -9.16 -29.39
C VAL A 212 12.80 -10.66 -29.08
N PRO A 213 12.05 -11.44 -29.88
CA PRO A 213 11.73 -12.83 -29.54
C PRO A 213 12.93 -13.79 -29.44
N THR A 214 14.03 -13.45 -30.10
CA THR A 214 15.22 -14.33 -30.16
C THR A 214 16.26 -14.03 -29.08
N LYS A 215 16.02 -13.01 -28.24
CA LYS A 215 17.00 -12.50 -27.28
C LYS A 215 16.49 -12.60 -25.86
N GLN A 216 17.32 -13.11 -24.96
CA GLN A 216 17.01 -13.09 -23.52
C GLN A 216 17.02 -11.69 -22.95
N VAL A 217 16.23 -11.44 -21.92
CA VAL A 217 16.20 -10.13 -21.24
C VAL A 217 17.08 -10.18 -19.99
N LYS A 218 18.08 -9.32 -19.95
CA LYS A 218 19.05 -9.20 -18.86
C LYS A 218 18.62 -8.24 -17.77
N ARG A 219 17.79 -7.24 -18.12
CA ARG A 219 17.39 -6.17 -17.22
C ARG A 219 16.10 -5.53 -17.71
N VAL A 220 15.19 -5.20 -16.79
CA VAL A 220 13.99 -4.40 -17.05
C VAL A 220 14.03 -3.21 -16.13
N TYR A 221 13.91 -2.00 -16.67
CA TYR A 221 14.01 -0.76 -15.90
C TYR A 221 13.12 0.33 -16.47
N GLY A 222 12.82 1.30 -15.65
CA GLY A 222 11.99 2.41 -16.09
C GLY A 222 11.56 3.33 -14.96
N TYR A 223 10.55 4.12 -15.27
CA TYR A 223 9.96 5.05 -14.32
C TYR A 223 8.49 5.31 -14.63
N ILE A 224 7.78 5.74 -13.60
CA ILE A 224 6.54 6.49 -13.68
C ILE A 224 6.87 7.85 -13.08
N PHE A 225 6.64 8.93 -13.81
CA PHE A 225 7.00 10.27 -13.39
C PHE A 225 5.95 11.28 -13.84
N MET A 226 5.70 12.31 -13.04
CA MET A 226 4.85 13.42 -13.41
C MET A 226 5.60 14.73 -13.18
N ASN A 227 5.67 15.55 -14.20
CA ASN A 227 6.30 16.87 -14.09
C ASN A 227 5.47 17.77 -13.16
N ASN A 228 6.16 18.55 -12.34
CA ASN A 228 5.56 19.50 -11.39
C ASN A 228 6.11 20.94 -11.58
N ALA A 229 6.51 21.29 -12.80
CA ALA A 229 7.15 22.57 -13.11
C ALA A 229 6.18 23.78 -13.01
N ASP A 230 4.88 23.55 -13.03
CA ASP A 230 3.90 24.60 -12.78
C ASP A 230 3.39 24.53 -11.33
N SER A 231 2.92 25.66 -10.82
CA SER A 231 2.40 25.77 -9.44
C SER A 231 0.97 25.24 -9.30
N SER A 232 0.48 24.46 -10.25
CA SER A 232 -0.88 23.92 -10.23
C SER A 232 -1.01 22.87 -9.15
N TYR A 233 -2.03 23.00 -8.30
CA TYR A 233 -2.33 21.99 -7.31
C TYR A 233 -2.96 20.75 -7.98
N TYR A 234 -2.43 19.59 -7.69
CA TYR A 234 -3.00 18.30 -8.08
C TYR A 234 -2.68 17.23 -7.05
N LYS A 235 -3.46 16.17 -7.03
CA LYS A 235 -3.14 14.89 -6.38
C LYS A 235 -3.55 13.77 -7.32
N VAL A 236 -2.59 13.00 -7.77
CA VAL A 236 -2.83 11.81 -8.57
C VAL A 236 -2.41 10.60 -7.75
N TYR A 237 -3.29 9.64 -7.65
CA TYR A 237 -3.05 8.38 -6.95
C TYR A 237 -2.89 7.27 -7.97
N LEU A 238 -1.85 6.49 -7.79
CA LEU A 238 -1.60 5.24 -8.50
C LEU A 238 -1.72 4.11 -7.48
N ASP A 239 -2.45 3.06 -7.82
CA ASP A 239 -2.64 1.90 -6.96
C ASP A 239 -2.62 0.61 -7.76
N SER A 240 -2.46 -0.51 -7.05
CA SER A 240 -2.35 -1.84 -7.66
C SER A 240 -1.26 -1.91 -8.73
N LEU A 241 -0.17 -1.16 -8.52
CA LEU A 241 1.00 -1.19 -9.38
C LEU A 241 1.57 -2.60 -9.44
N ASN A 242 1.65 -3.13 -10.63
CA ASN A 242 2.23 -4.44 -10.91
C ASN A 242 3.04 -4.40 -12.21
N LEU A 243 4.02 -5.26 -12.34
CA LEU A 243 4.77 -5.45 -13.57
C LEU A 243 4.76 -6.94 -13.91
N MET A 244 3.77 -7.34 -14.67
CA MET A 244 3.60 -8.72 -15.07
C MET A 244 4.59 -9.10 -16.16
N LYS A 245 5.38 -10.12 -15.91
CA LYS A 245 6.21 -10.76 -16.93
C LYS A 245 5.44 -11.95 -17.50
N TYR A 246 5.39 -12.04 -18.82
CA TYR A 246 4.81 -13.17 -19.55
C TYR A 246 5.89 -13.85 -20.39
N ASN A 247 5.92 -15.18 -20.36
CA ASN A 247 6.71 -15.97 -21.26
C ASN A 247 5.80 -16.40 -22.42
N TYR A 248 6.09 -15.94 -23.60
CA TYR A 248 5.50 -16.50 -24.83
C TYR A 248 6.47 -17.54 -25.37
N GLY A 249 6.07 -18.80 -25.32
CA GLY A 249 6.82 -19.91 -25.91
C GLY A 249 6.62 -19.98 -27.40
#